data_c06bf61bb1d6ceb431fbad0f28807a68
#
_entry.id   c06bf61bb1d6ceb431fbad0f28807a68
#
_cell.length_a   1.000
_cell.length_b   1.000
_cell.length_c   1.000
_cell.angle_alpha   90.00
_cell.angle_beta   90.00
_cell.angle_gamma   90.00
#
_symmetry.space_group_name_H-M   'P 1'
#
loop_
_entity.id
_entity.type
_entity.pdbx_description
1 polymer ?
#
loop_
_entity_poly.entity_id
_entity_poly.type
_entity_poly.pdbx_seq_one_letter_code
_entity_poly.pdbx_strand_id
1 'polypeptide(L)'
;MSQPRPLLSPPETEEQLLAQAQQLSGYTLGELAALAGLVTPENLKRDKGWIGVLLEIWLGASAGSKPEQDFAALGVELKTIPVDSLGRPLETTFVCVAPLTGNSGVTWETSHVRHKLKRVLWIPVEGERSIPLAQRRVGSPLLWSPNEEEDRQLREDWEELMDMIVLGQVERITARHGEYLQIRPKAANAKALTEAIGVRGERILTLPRGFYLKKNFTSSLLARHFLIQ
;
A
#
# COMPACT_ATOMS: atom_id res chain seq x y z
N MET A 1 -18.50 -18.40 -20.19
CA MET A 1 -17.95 -17.07 -19.83
C MET A 1 -16.64 -16.89 -20.55
N SER A 2 -16.39 -15.76 -21.18
CA SER A 2 -15.10 -15.48 -21.84
C SER A 2 -14.01 -15.31 -20.79
N GLN A 3 -12.79 -15.78 -21.10
CA GLN A 3 -11.63 -15.57 -20.23
C GLN A 3 -11.37 -14.07 -20.06
N PRO A 4 -10.99 -13.62 -18.84
CA PRO A 4 -10.60 -12.24 -18.63
C PRO A 4 -9.36 -11.89 -19.46
N ARG A 5 -9.22 -10.62 -19.80
CA ARG A 5 -8.06 -10.08 -20.53
C ARG A 5 -7.55 -8.82 -19.82
N PRO A 6 -6.22 -8.61 -19.82
CA PRO A 6 -5.69 -7.34 -19.33
C PRO A 6 -6.26 -6.15 -20.08
N LEU A 7 -6.45 -5.03 -19.37
CA LEU A 7 -6.79 -3.77 -20.02
C LEU A 7 -5.60 -3.27 -20.84
N LEU A 8 -5.85 -2.91 -22.09
CA LEU A 8 -4.82 -2.40 -23.01
C LEU A 8 -4.56 -0.91 -22.82
N SER A 9 -5.44 -0.21 -22.14
CA SER A 9 -5.35 1.22 -21.84
C SER A 9 -5.85 1.47 -20.41
N PRO A 10 -5.47 2.62 -19.79
CA PRO A 10 -5.97 2.96 -18.47
C PRO A 10 -7.50 3.00 -18.41
N PRO A 11 -8.12 2.57 -17.32
CA PRO A 11 -9.57 2.65 -17.15
C PRO A 11 -10.03 4.11 -17.15
N GLU A 12 -11.14 4.37 -17.81
CA GLU A 12 -11.70 5.73 -17.93
C GLU A 12 -12.58 6.12 -16.76
N THR A 13 -13.14 5.12 -16.05
CA THR A 13 -14.03 5.32 -14.90
C THR A 13 -13.70 4.37 -13.76
N GLU A 14 -14.11 4.74 -12.55
CA GLU A 14 -13.98 3.85 -11.38
C GLU A 14 -14.81 2.57 -11.56
N GLU A 15 -15.96 2.66 -12.18
CA GLU A 15 -16.82 1.52 -12.48
C GLU A 15 -16.13 0.53 -13.40
N GLN A 16 -15.45 1.01 -14.43
CA GLN A 16 -14.65 0.16 -15.32
C GLN A 16 -13.50 -0.51 -14.57
N LEU A 17 -12.79 0.24 -13.75
CA LEU A 17 -11.68 -0.28 -12.92
C LEU A 17 -12.18 -1.37 -11.96
N LEU A 18 -13.27 -1.09 -11.24
CA LEU A 18 -13.83 -2.04 -10.28
C LEU A 18 -14.36 -3.30 -10.97
N ALA A 19 -15.04 -3.16 -12.09
CA ALA A 19 -15.53 -4.30 -12.88
C ALA A 19 -14.38 -5.19 -13.36
N GLN A 20 -13.28 -4.61 -13.83
CA GLN A 20 -12.09 -5.34 -14.22
C GLN A 20 -11.47 -6.08 -13.03
N ALA A 21 -11.34 -5.41 -11.89
CA ALA A 21 -10.81 -6.02 -10.67
C ALA A 21 -11.69 -7.17 -10.16
N GLN A 22 -13.00 -7.04 -10.23
CA GLN A 22 -13.95 -8.10 -9.87
C GLN A 22 -13.80 -9.34 -10.74
N GLN A 23 -13.46 -9.19 -12.02
CA GLN A 23 -13.19 -10.32 -12.91
C GLN A 23 -11.96 -11.15 -12.49
N LEU A 24 -11.04 -10.55 -11.76
CA LEU A 24 -9.83 -11.23 -11.29
C LEU A 24 -10.08 -12.09 -10.05
N SER A 25 -11.18 -11.86 -9.33
CA SER A 25 -11.52 -12.57 -8.10
C SER A 25 -11.64 -14.07 -8.34
N GLY A 26 -10.96 -14.86 -7.50
CA GLY A 26 -10.93 -16.31 -7.58
C GLY A 26 -9.87 -16.88 -8.51
N TYR A 27 -9.28 -16.10 -9.39
CA TYR A 27 -8.14 -16.54 -10.20
C TYR A 27 -6.87 -16.63 -9.34
N THR A 28 -6.00 -17.60 -9.67
CA THR A 28 -4.68 -17.68 -9.04
C THR A 28 -3.72 -16.69 -9.72
N LEU A 29 -2.66 -16.30 -8.99
CA LEU A 29 -1.63 -15.44 -9.56
C LEU A 29 -0.93 -16.10 -10.76
N GLY A 30 -0.77 -17.43 -10.72
CA GLY A 30 -0.20 -18.18 -11.84
C GLY A 30 -1.08 -18.17 -13.08
N GLU A 31 -2.40 -18.31 -12.92
CA GLU A 31 -3.36 -18.21 -14.02
C GLU A 31 -3.33 -16.81 -14.66
N LEU A 32 -3.34 -15.77 -13.84
CA LEU A 32 -3.29 -14.39 -14.31
C LEU A 32 -1.96 -14.06 -14.99
N ALA A 33 -0.84 -14.56 -14.47
CA ALA A 33 0.47 -14.40 -15.10
C ALA A 33 0.50 -15.07 -16.48
N ALA A 34 0.06 -16.33 -16.57
CA ALA A 34 0.02 -17.08 -17.82
C ALA A 34 -0.85 -16.38 -18.89
N LEU A 35 -2.05 -15.91 -18.51
CA LEU A 35 -2.94 -15.19 -19.41
C LEU A 35 -2.37 -13.85 -19.89
N ALA A 36 -1.50 -13.23 -19.12
CA ALA A 36 -0.78 -12.01 -19.49
C ALA A 36 0.57 -12.28 -20.18
N GLY A 37 0.92 -13.54 -20.42
CA GLY A 37 2.18 -13.91 -21.04
C GLY A 37 3.41 -13.75 -20.13
N LEU A 38 3.21 -13.79 -18.81
CA LEU A 38 4.26 -13.60 -17.80
C LEU A 38 4.57 -14.91 -17.10
N VAL A 39 5.80 -15.00 -16.58
CA VAL A 39 6.26 -16.12 -15.76
C VAL A 39 6.12 -15.75 -14.29
N THR A 40 5.46 -16.63 -13.50
CA THR A 40 5.38 -16.47 -12.06
C THR A 40 6.73 -16.80 -11.42
N PRO A 41 7.30 -15.90 -10.58
CA PRO A 41 8.51 -16.23 -9.85
C PRO A 41 8.25 -17.33 -8.83
N GLU A 42 9.30 -18.06 -8.47
CA GLU A 42 9.21 -19.14 -7.48
C GLU A 42 8.82 -18.60 -6.09
N ASN A 43 9.33 -17.43 -5.74
CA ASN A 43 9.03 -16.75 -4.48
C ASN A 43 9.25 -15.23 -4.61
N LEU A 44 8.84 -14.48 -3.58
CA LEU A 44 8.93 -13.01 -3.54
C LEU A 44 10.25 -12.46 -2.95
N LYS A 45 11.22 -13.31 -2.63
CA LYS A 45 12.47 -12.84 -1.99
C LYS A 45 13.24 -11.84 -2.84
N ARG A 46 13.29 -12.08 -4.16
CA ARG A 46 13.94 -11.20 -5.13
C ARG A 46 12.96 -10.27 -5.86
N ASP A 47 11.70 -10.65 -5.91
CA ASP A 47 10.66 -10.01 -6.69
C ASP A 47 9.60 -9.37 -5.78
N LYS A 48 10.06 -8.64 -4.76
CA LYS A 48 9.17 -7.86 -3.89
C LYS A 48 8.34 -6.91 -4.74
N GLY A 49 7.02 -6.93 -4.54
CA GLY A 49 6.11 -6.10 -5.33
C GLY A 49 5.63 -6.73 -6.64
N TRP A 50 6.07 -7.94 -7.00
CA TRP A 50 5.62 -8.61 -8.21
C TRP A 50 4.09 -8.75 -8.31
N ILE A 51 3.43 -9.04 -7.21
CA ILE A 51 1.95 -9.14 -7.17
C ILE A 51 1.32 -7.82 -7.59
N GLY A 52 1.80 -6.71 -7.05
CA GLY A 52 1.33 -5.36 -7.42
C GLY A 52 1.52 -5.09 -8.89
N VAL A 53 2.70 -5.37 -9.42
CA VAL A 53 3.01 -5.19 -10.85
C VAL A 53 2.10 -6.04 -11.74
N LEU A 54 1.85 -7.29 -11.38
CA LEU A 54 0.92 -8.15 -12.12
C LEU A 54 -0.49 -7.56 -12.17
N LEU A 55 -1.00 -7.10 -11.04
CA LEU A 55 -2.33 -6.49 -10.97
C LEU A 55 -2.39 -5.15 -11.69
N GLU A 56 -1.34 -4.35 -11.62
CA GLU A 56 -1.21 -3.10 -12.40
C GLU A 56 -1.35 -3.36 -13.92
N ILE A 57 -0.70 -4.40 -14.42
CA ILE A 57 -0.81 -4.81 -15.83
C ILE A 57 -2.25 -5.18 -16.17
N TRP A 58 -2.90 -5.98 -15.32
CA TRP A 58 -4.28 -6.40 -15.55
C TRP A 58 -5.28 -5.26 -15.51
N LEU A 59 -5.04 -4.26 -14.68
CA LEU A 59 -5.95 -3.14 -14.42
C LEU A 59 -5.64 -1.89 -15.25
N GLY A 60 -4.57 -1.89 -16.03
CA GLY A 60 -4.20 -0.76 -16.87
C GLY A 60 -3.66 0.44 -16.10
N ALA A 61 -2.89 0.22 -15.03
CA ALA A 61 -2.24 1.29 -14.30
C ALA A 61 -1.27 2.09 -15.17
N SER A 62 -1.22 3.40 -14.99
CA SER A 62 -0.49 4.33 -15.86
C SER A 62 0.71 5.03 -15.21
N ALA A 63 0.77 5.06 -13.86
CA ALA A 63 1.78 5.87 -13.17
C ALA A 63 3.20 5.30 -13.26
N GLY A 64 3.36 3.98 -13.35
CA GLY A 64 4.68 3.35 -13.31
C GLY A 64 5.41 3.68 -12.00
N SER A 65 6.63 4.23 -12.10
CA SER A 65 7.44 4.64 -10.95
C SER A 65 7.23 6.10 -10.51
N LYS A 66 6.30 6.83 -11.13
CA LYS A 66 6.02 8.22 -10.78
C LYS A 66 5.37 8.33 -9.41
N PRO A 67 5.51 9.47 -8.70
CA PRO A 67 4.91 9.68 -7.39
C PRO A 67 3.39 9.97 -7.44
N GLU A 68 2.74 9.67 -8.52
CA GLU A 68 1.29 9.78 -8.72
C GLU A 68 0.57 8.53 -8.21
N GLN A 69 -0.77 8.58 -8.11
CA GLN A 69 -1.56 7.37 -7.90
C GLN A 69 -1.45 6.44 -9.11
N ASP A 70 -1.59 5.14 -8.90
CA ASP A 70 -1.45 4.11 -9.93
C ASP A 70 -2.42 4.33 -11.11
N PHE A 71 -3.62 4.82 -10.82
CA PHE A 71 -4.61 5.24 -11.82
C PHE A 71 -4.76 6.76 -11.76
N ALA A 72 -3.77 7.47 -12.26
CA ALA A 72 -3.62 8.92 -12.10
C ALA A 72 -4.84 9.71 -12.58
N ALA A 73 -5.44 9.34 -13.72
CA ALA A 73 -6.62 10.02 -14.26
C ALA A 73 -7.86 9.90 -13.36
N LEU A 74 -7.94 8.85 -12.55
CA LEU A 74 -9.03 8.61 -11.60
C LEU A 74 -8.69 9.07 -10.18
N GLY A 75 -7.42 9.35 -9.90
CA GLY A 75 -6.93 9.65 -8.55
C GLY A 75 -6.99 8.43 -7.62
N VAL A 76 -6.86 7.22 -8.14
CA VAL A 76 -6.97 5.96 -7.39
C VAL A 76 -5.62 5.30 -7.25
N GLU A 77 -5.28 4.89 -6.02
CA GLU A 77 -4.10 4.09 -5.68
C GLU A 77 -4.48 2.61 -5.56
N LEU A 78 -3.63 1.73 -6.05
CA LEU A 78 -3.78 0.28 -5.87
C LEU A 78 -2.99 -0.19 -4.65
N LYS A 79 -3.64 -0.92 -3.76
CA LYS A 79 -2.99 -1.60 -2.63
C LYS A 79 -3.43 -3.06 -2.57
N THR A 80 -2.48 -3.96 -2.43
CA THR A 80 -2.73 -5.37 -2.17
C THR A 80 -2.58 -5.66 -0.68
N ILE A 81 -3.40 -6.55 -0.15
CA ILE A 81 -3.31 -6.99 1.25
C ILE A 81 -3.16 -8.51 1.25
N PRO A 82 -2.00 -9.04 1.66
CA PRO A 82 -1.87 -10.47 1.87
C PRO A 82 -2.69 -10.89 3.09
N VAL A 83 -3.58 -11.86 2.90
CA VAL A 83 -4.51 -12.33 3.92
C VAL A 83 -4.34 -13.82 4.20
N ASP A 84 -4.74 -14.23 5.41
CA ASP A 84 -4.83 -15.64 5.78
C ASP A 84 -6.17 -16.26 5.34
N SER A 85 -6.40 -17.52 5.68
CA SER A 85 -7.63 -18.26 5.33
C SER A 85 -8.91 -17.68 5.92
N LEU A 86 -8.80 -16.83 6.95
CA LEU A 86 -9.93 -16.12 7.56
C LEU A 86 -10.07 -14.68 7.04
N GLY A 87 -9.30 -14.28 6.04
CA GLY A 87 -9.32 -12.94 5.48
C GLY A 87 -8.62 -11.89 6.33
N ARG A 88 -7.79 -12.30 7.31
CA ARG A 88 -7.06 -11.36 8.18
C ARG A 88 -5.74 -10.93 7.53
N PRO A 89 -5.40 -9.64 7.57
CA PRO A 89 -4.12 -9.16 7.07
C PRO A 89 -2.93 -9.82 7.77
N LEU A 90 -1.94 -10.25 6.98
CA LEU A 90 -0.72 -10.89 7.47
C LEU A 90 0.42 -9.90 7.68
N GLU A 91 0.35 -8.74 7.05
CA GLU A 91 1.39 -7.72 7.05
C GLU A 91 0.81 -6.32 7.22
N THR A 92 1.66 -5.39 7.66
CA THR A 92 1.37 -3.96 7.57
C THR A 92 1.41 -3.51 6.11
N THR A 93 0.71 -2.44 5.77
CA THR A 93 0.62 -1.95 4.39
C THR A 93 1.47 -0.69 4.21
N PHE A 94 2.45 -0.75 3.32
CA PHE A 94 3.26 0.41 2.94
C PHE A 94 2.41 1.46 2.23
N VAL A 95 2.59 2.73 2.62
CA VAL A 95 1.90 3.87 2.01
C VAL A 95 2.85 4.68 1.14
N CYS A 96 3.87 5.26 1.73
CA CYS A 96 4.87 6.07 1.05
C CYS A 96 6.12 6.26 1.94
N VAL A 97 7.18 6.78 1.34
CA VAL A 97 8.40 7.17 2.07
C VAL A 97 8.09 8.31 3.04
N ALA A 98 8.66 8.23 4.24
CA ALA A 98 8.58 9.32 5.22
C ALA A 98 9.76 10.28 5.00
N PRO A 99 9.53 11.56 4.67
CA PRO A 99 10.58 12.54 4.51
C PRO A 99 11.16 12.91 5.89
N LEU A 100 12.47 12.76 6.06
CA LEU A 100 13.16 13.03 7.33
C LEU A 100 13.76 14.44 7.41
N THR A 101 13.76 15.16 6.28
CA THR A 101 14.23 16.55 6.15
C THR A 101 13.31 17.33 5.23
N GLY A 102 13.42 18.65 5.23
CA GLY A 102 12.66 19.50 4.31
C GLY A 102 11.16 19.56 4.57
N ASN A 103 10.73 19.39 5.82
CA ASN A 103 9.32 19.28 6.20
C ASN A 103 8.66 20.63 6.56
N SER A 104 9.31 21.76 6.29
CA SER A 104 8.76 23.07 6.57
C SER A 104 7.51 23.33 5.73
N GLY A 105 6.43 23.73 6.41
CA GLY A 105 5.17 24.10 5.75
C GLY A 105 4.33 22.91 5.24
N VAL A 106 4.72 21.68 5.50
CA VAL A 106 3.93 20.50 5.14
C VAL A 106 2.77 20.34 6.12
N THR A 107 1.56 20.18 5.60
CA THR A 107 0.33 19.94 6.37
C THR A 107 -0.24 18.58 6.00
N TRP A 108 -1.19 18.07 6.80
CA TRP A 108 -1.90 16.85 6.46
C TRP A 108 -2.54 16.93 5.06
N GLU A 109 -3.15 18.05 4.75
CA GLU A 109 -3.83 18.31 3.48
C GLU A 109 -2.88 18.22 2.27
N THR A 110 -1.62 18.57 2.45
CA THR A 110 -0.60 18.53 1.40
C THR A 110 0.30 17.30 1.48
N SER A 111 0.11 16.45 2.48
CA SER A 111 0.97 15.28 2.71
C SER A 111 0.83 14.20 1.64
N HIS A 112 1.91 13.48 1.37
CA HIS A 112 1.89 12.31 0.50
C HIS A 112 1.03 11.19 1.06
N VAL A 113 0.96 11.04 2.38
CA VAL A 113 0.11 10.01 3.01
C VAL A 113 -1.35 10.24 2.65
N ARG A 114 -1.85 11.47 2.83
CA ARG A 114 -3.23 11.80 2.49
C ARG A 114 -3.49 11.63 0.99
N HIS A 115 -2.56 12.09 0.16
CA HIS A 115 -2.66 11.96 -1.29
C HIS A 115 -2.77 10.49 -1.73
N LYS A 116 -1.94 9.61 -1.17
CA LYS A 116 -1.94 8.17 -1.47
C LYS A 116 -3.17 7.44 -0.93
N LEU A 117 -3.73 7.87 0.20
CA LEU A 117 -4.86 7.22 0.84
C LEU A 117 -6.21 7.86 0.51
N LYS A 118 -6.24 8.89 -0.30
CA LYS A 118 -7.47 9.64 -0.63
C LYS A 118 -8.53 8.77 -1.31
N ARG A 119 -8.12 7.90 -2.22
CA ARG A 119 -8.97 6.90 -2.89
C ARG A 119 -8.14 5.67 -3.20
N VAL A 120 -8.52 4.53 -2.66
CA VAL A 120 -7.73 3.30 -2.78
C VAL A 120 -8.59 2.15 -3.28
N LEU A 121 -8.06 1.43 -4.26
CA LEU A 121 -8.56 0.12 -4.64
C LEU A 121 -7.78 -0.94 -3.85
N TRP A 122 -8.44 -1.54 -2.87
CA TRP A 122 -7.89 -2.61 -2.06
C TRP A 122 -8.18 -3.96 -2.70
N ILE A 123 -7.16 -4.78 -2.87
CA ILE A 123 -7.31 -6.14 -3.37
C ILE A 123 -6.65 -7.11 -2.39
N PRO A 124 -7.45 -7.90 -1.63
CA PRO A 124 -6.89 -8.97 -0.82
C PRO A 124 -6.37 -10.09 -1.71
N VAL A 125 -5.24 -10.68 -1.32
CA VAL A 125 -4.62 -11.82 -2.03
C VAL A 125 -4.19 -12.83 -0.97
N GLU A 126 -4.41 -14.12 -1.21
CA GLU A 126 -3.90 -15.15 -0.32
C GLU A 126 -2.40 -14.98 -0.10
N GLY A 127 -1.98 -14.96 1.17
CA GLY A 127 -0.60 -14.63 1.54
C GLY A 127 0.07 -15.63 2.45
N GLU A 128 -0.59 -16.74 2.82
CA GLU A 128 0.01 -17.78 3.66
C GLU A 128 1.21 -18.41 2.97
N ARG A 129 2.31 -18.52 3.69
CA ARG A 129 3.58 -19.03 3.16
C ARG A 129 3.49 -20.50 2.69
N SER A 130 2.56 -21.26 3.24
CA SER A 130 2.28 -22.64 2.85
C SER A 130 1.68 -22.75 1.44
N ILE A 131 1.09 -21.67 0.91
CA ILE A 131 0.53 -21.66 -0.44
C ILE A 131 1.61 -21.20 -1.42
N PRO A 132 1.99 -22.02 -2.40
CA PRO A 132 2.91 -21.58 -3.46
C PRO A 132 2.40 -20.32 -4.15
N LEU A 133 3.29 -19.41 -4.51
CA LEU A 133 2.93 -18.10 -5.05
C LEU A 133 1.96 -18.18 -6.24
N ALA A 134 2.22 -19.10 -7.18
CA ALA A 134 1.37 -19.31 -8.35
C ALA A 134 -0.05 -19.78 -8.00
N GLN A 135 -0.26 -20.39 -6.85
CA GLN A 135 -1.54 -20.94 -6.42
C GLN A 135 -2.34 -20.01 -5.51
N ARG A 136 -1.77 -18.86 -5.15
CA ARG A 136 -2.47 -17.86 -4.32
C ARG A 136 -3.56 -17.17 -5.12
N ARG A 137 -4.76 -17.11 -4.54
CA ARG A 137 -5.93 -16.54 -5.20
C ARG A 137 -6.09 -15.07 -4.89
N VAL A 138 -6.56 -14.34 -5.87
CA VAL A 138 -6.99 -12.95 -5.73
C VAL A 138 -8.40 -12.94 -5.14
N GLY A 139 -8.62 -12.09 -4.15
CA GLY A 139 -9.91 -11.87 -3.51
C GLY A 139 -10.74 -10.77 -4.16
N SER A 140 -11.87 -10.46 -3.54
CA SER A 140 -12.77 -9.40 -4.01
C SER A 140 -12.19 -8.02 -3.79
N PRO A 141 -12.24 -7.13 -4.79
CA PRO A 141 -11.76 -5.76 -4.66
C PRO A 141 -12.70 -4.88 -3.84
N LEU A 142 -12.14 -3.82 -3.28
CA LEU A 142 -12.86 -2.80 -2.54
C LEU A 142 -12.35 -1.42 -2.91
N LEU A 143 -13.21 -0.56 -3.47
CA LEU A 143 -12.94 0.87 -3.60
C LEU A 143 -13.31 1.58 -2.30
N TRP A 144 -12.39 2.42 -1.81
CA TRP A 144 -12.49 3.04 -0.50
C TRP A 144 -11.90 4.45 -0.51
N SER A 145 -12.54 5.32 0.23
CA SER A 145 -11.96 6.58 0.69
C SER A 145 -12.13 6.67 2.20
N PRO A 146 -11.23 7.33 2.94
CA PRO A 146 -11.40 7.51 4.37
C PRO A 146 -12.72 8.23 4.70
N ASN A 147 -13.46 7.72 5.68
CA ASN A 147 -14.55 8.47 6.28
C ASN A 147 -13.98 9.57 7.20
N GLU A 148 -14.85 10.41 7.76
CA GLU A 148 -14.41 11.55 8.60
C GLU A 148 -13.59 11.10 9.81
N GLU A 149 -13.96 10.02 10.46
CA GLU A 149 -13.24 9.49 11.62
C GLU A 149 -11.90 8.87 11.24
N GLU A 150 -11.87 8.11 10.13
CA GLU A 150 -10.63 7.54 9.60
C GLU A 150 -9.65 8.65 9.19
N ASP A 151 -10.13 9.68 8.49
CA ASP A 151 -9.28 10.81 8.11
C ASP A 151 -8.75 11.56 9.34
N ARG A 152 -9.60 11.79 10.34
CA ARG A 152 -9.21 12.43 11.60
C ARG A 152 -8.11 11.64 12.31
N GLN A 153 -8.28 10.33 12.47
CA GLN A 153 -7.29 9.50 13.16
C GLN A 153 -5.98 9.38 12.37
N LEU A 154 -6.06 9.23 11.06
CA LEU A 154 -4.87 9.20 10.20
C LEU A 154 -4.11 10.54 10.27
N ARG A 155 -4.83 11.66 10.32
CA ARG A 155 -4.25 12.99 10.51
C ARG A 155 -3.55 13.12 11.85
N GLU A 156 -4.21 12.72 12.95
CA GLU A 156 -3.62 12.76 14.29
C GLU A 156 -2.33 11.92 14.35
N ASP A 157 -2.36 10.72 13.79
CA ASP A 157 -1.19 9.84 13.74
C ASP A 157 -0.06 10.47 12.92
N TRP A 158 -0.39 11.02 11.75
CA TRP A 158 0.59 11.67 10.88
C TRP A 158 1.22 12.88 11.55
N GLU A 159 0.42 13.72 12.22
CA GLU A 159 0.91 14.91 12.95
C GLU A 159 1.83 14.50 14.10
N GLU A 160 1.47 13.50 14.90
CA GLU A 160 2.32 12.96 15.97
C GLU A 160 3.67 12.49 15.43
N LEU A 161 3.66 11.68 14.38
CA LEU A 161 4.87 11.12 13.76
C LEU A 161 5.74 12.20 13.13
N MET A 162 5.15 13.15 12.42
CA MET A 162 5.87 14.27 11.81
C MET A 162 6.47 15.21 12.85
N ASP A 163 5.77 15.47 13.95
CA ASP A 163 6.30 16.25 15.06
C ASP A 163 7.56 15.61 15.66
N MET A 164 7.54 14.29 15.83
CA MET A 164 8.74 13.58 16.31
C MET A 164 9.91 13.71 15.34
N ILE A 165 9.66 13.60 14.03
CA ILE A 165 10.69 13.78 13.00
C ILE A 165 11.27 15.20 13.06
N VAL A 166 10.41 16.22 13.07
CA VAL A 166 10.82 17.63 13.08
C VAL A 166 11.58 18.00 14.36
N LEU A 167 11.23 17.39 15.49
CA LEU A 167 11.90 17.60 16.78
C LEU A 167 13.19 16.77 16.95
N GLY A 168 13.63 16.09 15.91
CA GLY A 168 14.88 15.31 15.95
C GLY A 168 14.75 13.97 16.67
N GLN A 169 13.55 13.45 16.83
CA GLN A 169 13.26 12.25 17.60
C GLN A 169 13.00 11.01 16.72
N VAL A 170 13.44 11.02 15.48
CA VAL A 170 13.17 9.93 14.52
C VAL A 170 13.59 8.55 15.06
N GLU A 171 14.72 8.47 15.78
CA GLU A 171 15.22 7.21 16.34
C GLU A 171 14.44 6.72 17.56
N ARG A 172 13.58 7.55 18.13
CA ARG A 172 12.67 7.21 19.23
C ARG A 172 11.30 6.70 18.77
N ILE A 173 11.02 6.81 17.48
CA ILE A 173 9.74 6.34 16.92
C ILE A 173 9.70 4.83 16.98
N THR A 174 8.63 4.30 17.58
CA THR A 174 8.37 2.86 17.69
C THR A 174 6.98 2.52 17.13
N ALA A 175 6.67 1.24 17.05
CA ALA A 175 5.34 0.77 16.63
C ALA A 175 4.19 1.17 17.59
N ARG A 176 4.49 1.75 18.75
CA ARG A 176 3.49 2.25 19.70
C ARG A 176 2.95 3.63 19.31
N HIS A 177 3.69 4.39 18.49
CA HIS A 177 3.25 5.69 18.00
C HIS A 177 2.28 5.52 16.85
N GLY A 178 1.16 6.24 16.91
CA GLY A 178 0.07 6.15 15.95
C GLY A 178 -0.90 5.00 16.26
N GLU A 179 -2.16 5.19 15.97
CA GLU A 179 -3.23 4.20 16.14
C GLU A 179 -3.42 3.35 14.88
N TYR A 180 -3.47 3.98 13.71
CA TYR A 180 -3.65 3.35 12.40
C TYR A 180 -2.41 3.43 11.52
N LEU A 181 -1.65 4.53 11.64
CA LEU A 181 -0.47 4.82 10.85
C LEU A 181 0.78 4.71 11.72
N GLN A 182 1.83 4.11 11.20
CA GLN A 182 3.12 3.99 11.89
C GLN A 182 4.27 4.31 10.94
N ILE A 183 5.42 4.58 11.51
CA ILE A 183 6.69 4.68 10.79
C ILE A 183 7.54 3.46 11.09
N ARG A 184 8.12 2.90 10.03
CA ARG A 184 9.06 1.77 10.13
C ARG A 184 10.29 2.05 9.28
N PRO A 185 11.45 1.46 9.63
CA PRO A 185 12.60 1.47 8.74
C PRO A 185 12.23 0.84 7.39
N LYS A 186 12.66 1.50 6.32
CA LYS A 186 12.50 1.03 4.95
C LYS A 186 13.80 1.24 4.20
N ALA A 187 14.71 0.33 4.36
CA ALA A 187 16.04 0.36 3.74
C ALA A 187 16.36 -0.97 3.06
N ALA A 188 17.15 -0.92 2.01
CA ALA A 188 17.61 -2.13 1.31
C ALA A 188 18.51 -2.99 2.22
N ASN A 189 19.28 -2.35 3.10
CA ASN A 189 20.15 -2.99 4.08
C ASN A 189 20.51 -1.98 5.20
N ALA A 190 21.20 -2.46 6.24
CA ALA A 190 21.58 -1.64 7.38
C ALA A 190 22.60 -0.51 7.09
N LYS A 191 23.21 -0.53 5.91
CA LYS A 191 24.20 0.48 5.48
C LYS A 191 23.59 1.58 4.60
N ALA A 192 22.34 1.41 4.15
CA ALA A 192 21.65 2.38 3.31
C ALA A 192 21.12 3.53 4.16
N LEU A 193 21.99 4.43 4.59
CA LEU A 193 21.67 5.55 5.47
C LEU A 193 21.21 6.78 4.67
N THR A 194 20.38 7.60 5.28
CA THR A 194 19.92 8.90 4.78
C THR A 194 20.05 9.98 5.86
N GLU A 195 20.00 11.25 5.44
CA GLU A 195 20.04 12.37 6.35
C GLU A 195 18.73 12.53 7.12
N ALA A 196 18.84 12.89 8.38
CA ALA A 196 17.74 13.29 9.24
C ALA A 196 18.18 14.42 10.19
N ILE A 197 17.24 14.91 10.98
CA ILE A 197 17.49 15.94 12.00
C ILE A 197 17.64 15.26 13.37
N GLY A 198 18.70 15.56 14.09
CA GLY A 198 18.91 15.12 15.46
C GLY A 198 18.29 16.04 16.49
N VAL A 199 18.36 15.64 17.77
CA VAL A 199 17.69 16.34 18.89
C VAL A 199 18.19 17.77 19.15
N ARG A 200 19.34 18.13 18.62
CA ARG A 200 19.91 19.49 18.72
C ARG A 200 19.79 20.28 17.43
N GLY A 201 19.01 19.78 16.47
CA GLY A 201 18.89 20.35 15.12
C GLY A 201 20.07 20.03 14.21
N GLU A 202 21.01 19.19 14.65
CA GLU A 202 22.15 18.75 13.86
C GLU A 202 21.74 17.72 12.80
N ARG A 203 22.51 17.62 11.73
CA ARG A 203 22.32 16.55 10.74
C ARG A 203 22.85 15.24 11.27
N ILE A 204 22.04 14.21 11.21
CA ILE A 204 22.41 12.83 11.54
C ILE A 204 22.19 11.92 10.35
N LEU A 205 22.82 10.74 10.38
CA LEU A 205 22.57 9.66 9.43
C LEU A 205 21.76 8.56 10.12
N THR A 206 20.67 8.13 9.50
CA THR A 206 19.81 7.08 10.01
C THR A 206 19.23 6.27 8.85
N LEU A 207 18.57 5.15 9.16
CA LEU A 207 17.88 4.36 8.15
C LEU A 207 16.70 5.15 7.56
N PRO A 208 16.47 5.06 6.23
CA PRO A 208 15.24 5.57 5.63
C PRO A 208 14.01 4.99 6.31
N ARG A 209 12.93 5.77 6.31
CA ARG A 209 11.66 5.42 6.95
C ARG A 209 10.54 5.42 5.92
N GLY A 210 9.53 4.60 6.20
CA GLY A 210 8.28 4.61 5.45
C GLY A 210 7.08 4.72 6.39
N PHE A 211 6.00 5.29 5.88
CA PHE A 211 4.69 5.22 6.51
C PHE A 211 4.00 3.91 6.13
N TYR A 212 3.43 3.24 7.13
CA TYR A 212 2.71 1.98 7.00
C TYR A 212 1.38 2.05 7.74
N LEU A 213 0.35 1.45 7.17
CA LEU A 213 -0.89 1.19 7.89
C LEU A 213 -0.73 -0.05 8.75
N LYS A 214 -1.16 0.02 9.99
CA LYS A 214 -1.16 -1.10 10.93
C LYS A 214 -2.20 -2.14 10.54
N LYS A 215 -1.98 -3.39 10.94
CA LYS A 215 -2.90 -4.50 10.66
C LYS A 215 -4.28 -4.32 11.30
N ASN A 216 -4.38 -3.67 12.47
CA ASN A 216 -5.68 -3.37 13.08
C ASN A 216 -6.56 -2.52 12.18
N PHE A 217 -5.98 -1.53 11.47
CA PHE A 217 -6.72 -0.69 10.53
C PHE A 217 -7.20 -1.50 9.32
N THR A 218 -6.31 -2.21 8.64
CA THR A 218 -6.67 -2.99 7.45
C THR A 218 -7.57 -4.17 7.79
N SER A 219 -7.41 -4.78 8.96
CA SER A 219 -8.31 -5.83 9.47
C SER A 219 -9.73 -5.30 9.66
N SER A 220 -9.88 -4.16 10.31
CA SER A 220 -11.18 -3.51 10.51
C SER A 220 -11.81 -3.09 9.18
N LEU A 221 -11.02 -2.56 8.26
CA LEU A 221 -11.45 -2.18 6.92
C LEU A 221 -12.06 -3.38 6.17
N LEU A 222 -11.33 -4.49 6.10
CA LEU A 222 -11.79 -5.69 5.41
C LEU A 222 -13.01 -6.32 6.09
N ALA A 223 -13.00 -6.42 7.42
CA ALA A 223 -14.11 -6.99 8.19
C ALA A 223 -15.40 -6.21 7.95
N ARG A 224 -15.35 -4.88 7.98
CA ARG A 224 -16.51 -4.01 7.78
C ARG A 224 -17.12 -4.17 6.38
N HIS A 225 -16.30 -4.38 5.36
CA HIS A 225 -16.76 -4.45 3.98
C HIS A 225 -17.17 -5.85 3.53
N PHE A 226 -16.59 -6.91 4.07
CA PHE A 226 -16.83 -8.28 3.62
C PHE A 226 -17.68 -9.13 4.55
N LEU A 227 -17.89 -8.71 5.80
CA LEU A 227 -18.79 -9.41 6.74
C LEU A 227 -20.23 -8.91 6.71
N ILE A 228 -20.50 -7.80 6.05
CA ILE A 228 -21.82 -7.16 5.97
C ILE A 228 -22.58 -7.54 4.68
N GLN A 229 -21.98 -8.33 3.80
CA GLN A 229 -22.60 -8.76 2.53
C GLN A 229 -23.35 -10.09 2.72
#